data_6e10fd04162538370ea1f5e025a8fe81
#
_entry.id   6e10fd04162538370ea1f5e025a8fe81
#
_cell.length_a   1.000
_cell.length_b   1.000
_cell.length_c   1.000
_cell.angle_alpha   90.00
_cell.angle_beta   90.00
_cell.angle_gamma   90.00
#
_symmetry.space_group_name_H-M   'P 1'
#
loop_
_entity.id
_entity.type
_entity.pdbx_description
1 polymer ?
#
loop_
_entity_poly.entity_id
_entity_poly.type
_entity_poly.pdbx_seq_one_letter_code
_entity_poly.pdbx_strand_id
1 'polypeptide(L)'
;MAAVQYEQATRLYPGTPTPAVNELDLTIDDGELLVLVGPSGSGKSTALRMLAGLEPLDEGRILIGGKDVSSVRPRDRDIAMVFQNYALYPNLDVAANMGFALKQQGVPKHERLERVRETAKLLDLEPYLDRKPRNLSGGQRQRVAMGRAIVRHPQVYLMDEPLSNLDAKLRVQTRTELVELQQRLAVTTVYVTHDQVEAMTMGDRVAVLRDGLLQQCDSPAKLYHEPANLFVAGFIGSPAMNMLPVPSTGPLEVGGTEIGVSDDLGGERATIGFRPEAVIIGDGPIPARIRIVEDLGSELFVHLLIDHDGEERRIVAKVDAPFVGSSGDNVRISLHGTLHLFDAAEVRRQSVEL
;
A
#
# COMPACT_ATOMS: atom_id res chain seq x y z
N MET A 1 -18.53 15.80 -1.44
CA MET A 1 -17.42 14.91 -1.09
C MET A 1 -16.49 15.71 -0.22
N ALA A 2 -15.52 15.17 0.44
CA ALA A 2 -14.80 15.93 1.47
C ALA A 2 -13.34 15.47 1.56
N ALA A 3 -12.43 16.44 1.63
CA ALA A 3 -11.04 16.19 2.01
C ALA A 3 -10.96 15.70 3.47
N VAL A 4 -9.95 14.88 3.77
CA VAL A 4 -9.66 14.37 5.11
C VAL A 4 -8.29 14.87 5.54
N GLN A 5 -8.18 15.30 6.81
CA GLN A 5 -6.91 15.75 7.36
C GLN A 5 -6.68 15.10 8.73
N TYR A 6 -5.51 14.52 8.91
CA TYR A 6 -4.96 14.19 10.22
C TYR A 6 -3.94 15.26 10.57
N GLU A 7 -4.05 15.84 11.74
CA GLU A 7 -3.14 16.85 12.24
C GLU A 7 -2.60 16.40 13.59
N GLN A 8 -1.33 15.99 13.62
CA GLN A 8 -0.60 15.44 14.78
C GLN A 8 -1.39 14.33 15.49
N ALA A 9 -2.12 13.52 14.69
CA ALA A 9 -3.07 12.54 15.21
C ALA A 9 -2.32 11.38 15.89
N THR A 10 -2.55 11.20 17.18
CA THR A 10 -1.85 10.19 18.00
C THR A 10 -2.83 9.26 18.69
N ARG A 11 -2.47 7.96 18.72
CA ARG A 11 -3.17 6.92 19.46
C ARG A 11 -2.22 6.06 20.26
N LEU A 12 -2.34 6.07 21.59
CA LEU A 12 -1.60 5.24 22.53
C LEU A 12 -2.56 4.26 23.22
N TYR A 13 -2.31 2.96 23.06
CA TYR A 13 -3.09 1.96 23.78
C TYR A 13 -2.63 1.83 25.24
N PRO A 14 -3.56 1.59 26.19
CA PRO A 14 -3.19 1.37 27.58
C PRO A 14 -2.22 0.20 27.73
N GLY A 15 -1.10 0.44 28.43
CA GLY A 15 -0.09 -0.57 28.71
C GLY A 15 0.95 -0.77 27.60
N THR A 16 0.91 -0.01 26.52
CA THR A 16 1.96 -0.02 25.50
C THR A 16 2.92 1.16 25.72
N PRO A 17 4.24 0.97 25.54
CA PRO A 17 5.22 2.06 25.71
C PRO A 17 5.25 3.02 24.51
N THR A 18 4.78 2.60 23.35
CA THR A 18 4.83 3.37 22.10
C THR A 18 3.44 3.54 21.51
N PRO A 19 3.15 4.70 20.92
CA PRO A 19 1.89 4.92 20.21
C PRO A 19 1.72 3.97 19.02
N ALA A 20 0.50 3.50 18.80
CA ALA A 20 0.15 2.72 17.61
C ALA A 20 0.04 3.60 16.35
N VAL A 21 -0.27 4.87 16.54
CA VAL A 21 -0.15 5.96 15.56
C VAL A 21 0.43 7.14 16.31
N ASN A 22 1.49 7.72 15.79
CA ASN A 22 2.26 8.76 16.45
C ASN A 22 2.37 10.00 15.55
N GLU A 23 1.79 11.12 16.01
CA GLU A 23 1.85 12.43 15.37
C GLU A 23 1.60 12.37 13.85
N LEU A 24 0.57 11.61 13.44
CA LEU A 24 0.25 11.46 12.02
C LEU A 24 -0.24 12.79 11.44
N ASP A 25 0.55 13.35 10.51
CA ASP A 25 0.18 14.45 9.64
C ASP A 25 -0.08 13.91 8.24
N LEU A 26 -1.32 13.93 7.78
CA LEU A 26 -1.70 13.39 6.48
C LEU A 26 -2.94 14.12 5.94
N THR A 27 -2.81 14.66 4.73
CA THR A 27 -3.94 15.25 4.00
C THR A 27 -4.32 14.36 2.84
N ILE A 28 -5.62 14.12 2.68
CA ILE A 28 -6.25 13.35 1.60
C ILE A 28 -7.19 14.30 0.89
N ASP A 29 -6.98 14.47 -0.41
CA ASP A 29 -7.74 15.40 -1.20
C ASP A 29 -9.17 14.91 -1.48
N ASP A 30 -10.06 15.83 -1.83
CA ASP A 30 -11.44 15.48 -2.19
C ASP A 30 -11.46 14.60 -3.44
N GLY A 31 -12.11 13.43 -3.34
CA GLY A 31 -12.20 12.43 -4.41
C GLY A 31 -10.98 11.53 -4.56
N GLU A 32 -9.93 11.71 -3.77
CA GLU A 32 -8.70 10.91 -3.79
C GLU A 32 -8.93 9.49 -3.26
N LEU A 33 -8.29 8.50 -3.90
CA LEU A 33 -8.10 7.16 -3.36
C LEU A 33 -6.71 7.08 -2.72
N LEU A 34 -6.64 7.25 -1.40
CA LEU A 34 -5.41 7.07 -0.63
C LEU A 34 -5.31 5.65 -0.10
N VAL A 35 -4.17 5.01 -0.33
CA VAL A 35 -3.87 3.69 0.22
C VAL A 35 -2.89 3.80 1.39
N LEU A 36 -3.24 3.22 2.54
CA LEU A 36 -2.35 3.04 3.70
C LEU A 36 -1.71 1.66 3.61
N VAL A 37 -0.39 1.59 3.53
CA VAL A 37 0.36 0.34 3.44
C VAL A 37 1.50 0.30 4.47
N GLY A 38 1.96 -0.90 4.81
CA GLY A 38 3.06 -1.12 5.76
C GLY A 38 3.00 -2.51 6.38
N PRO A 39 4.00 -2.91 7.17
CA PRO A 39 4.04 -4.20 7.86
C PRO A 39 2.85 -4.40 8.82
N SER A 40 2.65 -5.63 9.28
CA SER A 40 1.70 -5.89 10.36
C SER A 40 2.09 -5.10 11.61
N GLY A 41 1.10 -4.47 12.26
CA GLY A 41 1.34 -3.65 13.45
C GLY A 41 1.83 -2.22 13.19
N SER A 42 1.96 -1.78 11.93
CA SER A 42 2.44 -0.41 11.62
C SER A 42 1.44 0.73 11.87
N GLY A 43 0.24 0.46 12.38
CA GLY A 43 -0.75 1.49 12.73
C GLY A 43 -1.86 1.76 11.69
N LYS A 44 -1.84 1.12 10.51
CA LYS A 44 -2.80 1.37 9.40
C LYS A 44 -4.27 1.26 9.81
N SER A 45 -4.67 0.10 10.33
CA SER A 45 -6.07 -0.12 10.76
C SER A 45 -6.44 0.75 11.96
N THR A 46 -5.47 1.11 12.82
CA THR A 46 -5.68 2.07 13.90
C THR A 46 -5.97 3.46 13.34
N ALA A 47 -5.16 3.96 12.40
CA ALA A 47 -5.39 5.24 11.73
C ALA A 47 -6.76 5.28 11.04
N LEU A 48 -7.13 4.20 10.31
CA LEU A 48 -8.44 4.09 9.69
C LEU A 48 -9.58 4.12 10.72
N ARG A 49 -9.44 3.40 11.85
CA ARG A 49 -10.45 3.35 12.91
C ARG A 49 -10.55 4.66 13.69
N MET A 50 -9.45 5.41 13.84
CA MET A 50 -9.48 6.77 14.39
C MET A 50 -10.32 7.69 13.49
N LEU A 51 -10.15 7.65 12.17
CA LEU A 51 -10.98 8.38 11.22
C LEU A 51 -12.45 7.94 11.29
N ALA A 52 -12.69 6.65 11.46
CA ALA A 52 -14.04 6.11 11.65
C ALA A 52 -14.67 6.50 13.00
N GLY A 53 -13.89 6.98 13.97
CA GLY A 53 -14.35 7.24 15.35
C GLY A 53 -14.57 5.95 16.14
N LEU A 54 -14.03 4.83 15.68
CA LEU A 54 -14.08 3.53 16.36
C LEU A 54 -12.92 3.37 17.36
N GLU A 55 -11.85 4.12 17.18
CA GLU A 55 -10.75 4.28 18.14
C GLU A 55 -10.68 5.76 18.56
N PRO A 56 -10.50 6.04 19.84
CA PRO A 56 -10.33 7.40 20.32
C PRO A 56 -9.02 8.00 19.83
N LEU A 57 -9.00 9.31 19.73
CA LEU A 57 -7.79 10.11 19.51
C LEU A 57 -7.27 10.55 20.87
N ASP A 58 -5.99 10.35 21.15
CA ASP A 58 -5.38 10.79 22.41
C ASP A 58 -4.81 12.20 22.27
N GLU A 59 -4.17 12.53 21.12
CA GLU A 59 -3.65 13.86 20.82
C GLU A 59 -3.88 14.22 19.35
N GLY A 60 -3.83 15.52 19.03
CA GLY A 60 -4.08 16.04 17.70
C GLY A 60 -5.55 16.13 17.33
N ARG A 61 -5.86 16.17 16.03
CA ARG A 61 -7.25 16.22 15.52
C ARG A 61 -7.40 15.59 14.14
N ILE A 62 -8.66 15.26 13.81
CA ILE A 62 -9.05 14.73 12.50
C ILE A 62 -10.19 15.60 11.96
N LEU A 63 -10.04 16.05 10.70
CA LEU A 63 -11.04 16.85 10.02
C LEU A 63 -11.59 16.11 8.81
N ILE A 64 -12.89 16.26 8.55
CA ILE A 64 -13.58 15.82 7.34
C ILE A 64 -14.29 17.05 6.75
N GLY A 65 -13.95 17.43 5.53
CA GLY A 65 -14.47 18.63 4.88
C GLY A 65 -14.21 19.91 5.69
N GLY A 66 -13.05 20.01 6.35
CA GLY A 66 -12.67 21.13 7.23
C GLY A 66 -13.35 21.15 8.59
N LYS A 67 -14.24 20.18 8.87
CA LYS A 67 -14.93 20.07 10.16
C LYS A 67 -14.19 19.09 11.07
N ASP A 68 -13.87 19.53 12.29
CA ASP A 68 -13.28 18.67 13.31
C ASP A 68 -14.27 17.57 13.75
N VAL A 69 -13.86 16.32 13.58
CA VAL A 69 -14.64 15.13 13.93
C VAL A 69 -14.02 14.31 15.06
N SER A 70 -12.96 14.79 15.71
CA SER A 70 -12.17 14.05 16.70
C SER A 70 -13.05 13.49 17.84
N SER A 71 -14.01 14.25 18.33
CA SER A 71 -14.95 13.85 19.38
C SER A 71 -16.33 13.40 18.86
N VAL A 72 -16.54 13.39 17.53
CA VAL A 72 -17.83 13.04 16.93
C VAL A 72 -17.98 11.51 16.90
N ARG A 73 -19.15 11.01 17.31
CA ARG A 73 -19.44 9.56 17.31
C ARG A 73 -19.43 9.00 15.89
N PRO A 74 -19.07 7.73 15.68
CA PRO A 74 -18.97 7.08 14.36
C PRO A 74 -20.21 7.29 13.48
N ARG A 75 -21.40 7.14 14.05
CA ARG A 75 -22.68 7.28 13.32
C ARG A 75 -22.96 8.68 12.78
N ASP A 76 -22.31 9.69 13.38
CA ASP A 76 -22.54 11.11 13.10
C ASP A 76 -21.43 11.72 12.20
N ARG A 77 -20.44 10.90 11.74
CA ARG A 77 -19.27 11.34 10.92
C ARG A 77 -19.52 11.36 9.42
N ASP A 78 -20.68 10.96 8.93
CA ASP A 78 -21.00 10.85 7.49
C ASP A 78 -19.96 10.06 6.66
N ILE A 79 -19.55 8.95 7.20
CA ILE A 79 -18.61 7.99 6.60
C ILE A 79 -19.28 6.63 6.39
N ALA A 80 -18.74 5.81 5.50
CA ALA A 80 -19.10 4.40 5.41
C ALA A 80 -17.86 3.53 5.44
N MET A 81 -17.91 2.42 6.19
CA MET A 81 -16.79 1.51 6.36
C MET A 81 -17.10 0.11 5.84
N VAL A 82 -16.18 -0.44 5.05
CA VAL A 82 -16.15 -1.83 4.63
C VAL A 82 -15.11 -2.55 5.47
N PHE A 83 -15.54 -3.54 6.25
CA PHE A 83 -14.68 -4.32 7.14
C PHE A 83 -14.08 -5.53 6.42
N GLN A 84 -12.93 -5.99 6.87
CA GLN A 84 -12.20 -7.15 6.36
C GLN A 84 -13.07 -8.42 6.27
N ASN A 85 -13.96 -8.65 7.23
CA ASN A 85 -14.86 -9.81 7.27
C ASN A 85 -16.25 -9.52 6.66
N TYR A 86 -16.36 -8.42 5.88
CA TYR A 86 -17.60 -7.95 5.24
C TYR A 86 -18.73 -7.55 6.21
N ALA A 87 -18.77 -8.08 7.43
CA ALA A 87 -19.75 -7.83 8.49
C ALA A 87 -21.22 -7.86 7.99
N LEU A 88 -21.57 -8.81 7.10
CA LEU A 88 -22.93 -8.97 6.58
C LEU A 88 -23.83 -9.57 7.64
N TYR A 89 -25.08 -9.11 7.67
CA TYR A 89 -26.11 -9.70 8.53
C TYR A 89 -26.58 -11.05 7.94
N PRO A 90 -26.27 -12.19 8.57
CA PRO A 90 -26.46 -13.51 7.95
C PRO A 90 -27.93 -13.90 7.75
N ASN A 91 -28.82 -13.31 8.54
CA ASN A 91 -30.26 -13.58 8.50
C ASN A 91 -31.02 -12.72 7.48
N LEU A 92 -30.42 -11.63 7.01
CA LEU A 92 -30.98 -10.73 6.02
C LEU A 92 -30.59 -11.15 4.61
N ASP A 93 -31.46 -10.94 3.62
CA ASP A 93 -31.09 -11.03 2.21
C ASP A 93 -30.20 -9.86 1.77
N VAL A 94 -29.76 -9.87 0.50
CA VAL A 94 -28.88 -8.82 -0.05
C VAL A 94 -29.57 -7.46 0.00
N ALA A 95 -30.83 -7.37 -0.44
CA ALA A 95 -31.57 -6.10 -0.44
C ALA A 95 -31.72 -5.52 0.97
N ALA A 96 -32.04 -6.37 1.95
CA ALA A 96 -32.17 -5.95 3.35
C ALA A 96 -30.82 -5.60 3.98
N ASN A 97 -29.73 -6.31 3.63
CA ASN A 97 -28.37 -5.94 4.03
C ASN A 97 -28.01 -4.55 3.53
N MET A 98 -28.18 -4.28 2.24
CA MET A 98 -27.87 -2.97 1.64
C MET A 98 -28.75 -1.86 2.24
N GLY A 99 -30.05 -2.09 2.33
CA GLY A 99 -31.00 -1.11 2.83
C GLY A 99 -31.07 -0.92 4.36
N PHE A 100 -30.27 -1.68 5.14
CA PHE A 100 -30.38 -1.69 6.59
C PHE A 100 -30.12 -0.32 7.22
N ALA A 101 -29.03 0.35 6.82
CA ALA A 101 -28.70 1.68 7.36
C ALA A 101 -29.75 2.73 7.02
N LEU A 102 -30.28 2.73 5.81
CA LEU A 102 -31.38 3.62 5.39
C LEU A 102 -32.66 3.40 6.22
N LYS A 103 -32.93 2.11 6.55
CA LYS A 103 -34.06 1.78 7.44
C LYS A 103 -33.88 2.38 8.84
N GLN A 104 -32.68 2.33 9.40
CA GLN A 104 -32.37 2.91 10.72
C GLN A 104 -32.44 4.43 10.70
N GLN A 105 -32.16 5.06 9.56
CA GLN A 105 -32.31 6.50 9.34
C GLN A 105 -33.77 6.94 9.10
N GLY A 106 -34.72 6.00 9.07
CA GLY A 106 -36.12 6.30 8.85
C GLY A 106 -36.53 6.54 7.38
N VAL A 107 -35.65 6.22 6.41
CA VAL A 107 -35.95 6.40 4.99
C VAL A 107 -37.17 5.54 4.59
N PRO A 108 -38.18 6.12 3.91
CA PRO A 108 -39.37 5.40 3.46
C PRO A 108 -39.05 4.15 2.64
N LYS A 109 -39.90 3.11 2.77
CA LYS A 109 -39.63 1.79 2.13
C LYS A 109 -39.46 1.90 0.60
N HIS A 110 -40.27 2.70 -0.08
CA HIS A 110 -40.20 2.84 -1.54
C HIS A 110 -38.87 3.47 -1.98
N GLU A 111 -38.46 4.56 -1.36
CA GLU A 111 -37.19 5.25 -1.64
C GLU A 111 -35.99 4.36 -1.32
N ARG A 112 -36.03 3.63 -0.19
CA ARG A 112 -34.99 2.68 0.17
C ARG A 112 -34.82 1.57 -0.87
N LEU A 113 -35.93 1.02 -1.37
CA LEU A 113 -35.88 -0.04 -2.40
C LEU A 113 -35.36 0.49 -3.73
N GLU A 114 -35.68 1.72 -4.11
CA GLU A 114 -35.17 2.39 -5.30
C GLU A 114 -33.65 2.56 -5.20
N ARG A 115 -33.14 3.19 -4.14
CA ARG A 115 -31.69 3.35 -3.92
C ARG A 115 -30.94 2.01 -3.87
N VAL A 116 -31.52 0.98 -3.25
CA VAL A 116 -30.94 -0.35 -3.22
C VAL A 116 -30.85 -0.96 -4.62
N ARG A 117 -31.87 -0.81 -5.48
CA ARG A 117 -31.86 -1.31 -6.86
C ARG A 117 -30.83 -0.58 -7.71
N GLU A 118 -30.76 0.74 -7.63
CA GLU A 118 -29.74 1.54 -8.32
C GLU A 118 -28.34 1.11 -7.95
N THR A 119 -28.06 0.97 -6.63
CA THR A 119 -26.77 0.50 -6.15
C THR A 119 -26.50 -0.95 -6.55
N ALA A 120 -27.52 -1.83 -6.54
CA ALA A 120 -27.39 -3.21 -6.97
C ALA A 120 -27.05 -3.33 -8.46
N LYS A 121 -27.64 -2.47 -9.29
CA LYS A 121 -27.33 -2.38 -10.72
C LYS A 121 -25.87 -1.96 -10.95
N LEU A 122 -25.38 -0.98 -10.18
CA LEU A 122 -24.00 -0.50 -10.24
C LEU A 122 -22.97 -1.61 -9.91
N LEU A 123 -23.36 -2.58 -9.07
CA LEU A 123 -22.52 -3.65 -8.54
C LEU A 123 -22.83 -5.04 -9.12
N ASP A 124 -23.67 -5.15 -10.16
CA ASP A 124 -24.14 -6.41 -10.76
C ASP A 124 -24.78 -7.36 -9.73
N LEU A 125 -25.49 -6.81 -8.76
CA LEU A 125 -26.15 -7.56 -7.68
C LEU A 125 -27.66 -7.75 -7.89
N GLU A 126 -28.27 -7.21 -8.94
CA GLU A 126 -29.72 -7.30 -9.17
C GLU A 126 -30.25 -8.75 -9.12
N PRO A 127 -29.57 -9.76 -9.75
CA PRO A 127 -30.04 -11.14 -9.73
C PRO A 127 -29.93 -11.83 -8.36
N TYR A 128 -29.30 -11.18 -7.40
CA TYR A 128 -28.98 -11.75 -6.08
C TYR A 128 -29.71 -11.07 -4.94
N LEU A 129 -30.55 -10.07 -5.18
CA LEU A 129 -31.19 -9.24 -4.16
C LEU A 129 -31.94 -10.05 -3.09
N ASP A 130 -32.60 -11.16 -3.47
CA ASP A 130 -33.36 -12.03 -2.56
C ASP A 130 -32.52 -13.15 -1.92
N ARG A 131 -31.21 -13.22 -2.22
CA ARG A 131 -30.33 -14.26 -1.66
C ARG A 131 -29.81 -13.87 -0.30
N LYS A 132 -29.59 -14.87 0.54
CA LYS A 132 -28.87 -14.69 1.84
C LYS A 132 -27.35 -14.79 1.64
N PRO A 133 -26.54 -14.17 2.50
CA PRO A 133 -25.08 -14.16 2.39
C PRO A 133 -24.43 -15.54 2.25
N ARG A 134 -24.99 -16.58 2.89
CA ARG A 134 -24.51 -17.97 2.79
C ARG A 134 -24.58 -18.56 1.37
N ASN A 135 -25.43 -18.01 0.51
CA ASN A 135 -25.67 -18.47 -0.86
C ASN A 135 -24.91 -17.61 -1.89
N LEU A 136 -23.94 -16.82 -1.45
CA LEU A 136 -23.13 -15.93 -2.29
C LEU A 136 -21.67 -16.38 -2.34
N SER A 137 -20.99 -16.14 -3.47
CA SER A 137 -19.54 -16.29 -3.57
C SER A 137 -18.80 -15.23 -2.73
N GLY A 138 -17.49 -15.37 -2.54
CA GLY A 138 -16.65 -14.38 -1.83
C GLY A 138 -16.78 -12.98 -2.43
N GLY A 139 -16.60 -12.85 -3.74
CA GLY A 139 -16.73 -11.57 -4.44
C GLY A 139 -18.15 -10.99 -4.38
N GLN A 140 -19.19 -11.82 -4.45
CA GLN A 140 -20.57 -11.35 -4.29
C GLN A 140 -20.79 -10.81 -2.86
N ARG A 141 -20.29 -11.49 -1.82
CA ARG A 141 -20.38 -10.97 -0.44
C ARG A 141 -19.67 -9.64 -0.28
N GLN A 142 -18.50 -9.49 -0.89
CA GLN A 142 -17.76 -8.24 -0.90
C GLN A 142 -18.55 -7.12 -1.59
N ARG A 143 -19.08 -7.35 -2.81
CA ARG A 143 -19.92 -6.36 -3.51
C ARG A 143 -21.16 -5.97 -2.69
N VAL A 144 -21.75 -6.90 -1.93
CA VAL A 144 -22.86 -6.56 -1.00
C VAL A 144 -22.36 -5.65 0.14
N ALA A 145 -21.16 -5.90 0.70
CA ALA A 145 -20.57 -5.03 1.73
C ALA A 145 -20.29 -3.61 1.17
N MET A 146 -19.80 -3.54 -0.07
CA MET A 146 -19.64 -2.26 -0.77
C MET A 146 -20.98 -1.57 -1.02
N GLY A 147 -22.01 -2.32 -1.45
CA GLY A 147 -23.36 -1.78 -1.65
C GLY A 147 -23.98 -1.20 -0.37
N ARG A 148 -23.70 -1.79 0.79
CA ARG A 148 -24.09 -1.21 2.09
C ARG A 148 -23.44 0.14 2.37
N ALA A 149 -22.21 0.34 1.91
CA ALA A 149 -21.50 1.60 2.02
C ALA A 149 -22.05 2.64 1.03
N ILE A 150 -22.14 2.27 -0.24
CA ILE A 150 -22.50 3.14 -1.37
C ILE A 150 -23.92 3.70 -1.23
N VAL A 151 -24.89 2.86 -0.87
CA VAL A 151 -26.32 3.23 -0.78
C VAL A 151 -26.58 4.42 0.17
N ARG A 152 -25.62 4.74 1.05
CA ARG A 152 -25.70 5.85 2.02
C ARG A 152 -25.24 7.18 1.45
N HIS A 153 -24.53 7.19 0.32
CA HIS A 153 -23.85 8.36 -0.26
C HIS A 153 -22.99 9.13 0.76
N PRO A 154 -22.05 8.48 1.45
CA PRO A 154 -21.22 9.12 2.46
C PRO A 154 -20.22 10.09 1.82
N GLN A 155 -19.65 10.99 2.62
CA GLN A 155 -18.58 11.88 2.16
C GLN A 155 -17.24 11.16 1.99
N VAL A 156 -16.98 10.09 2.79
CA VAL A 156 -15.72 9.33 2.77
C VAL A 156 -16.00 7.84 2.89
N TYR A 157 -15.35 7.04 2.04
CA TYR A 157 -15.30 5.58 2.16
C TYR A 157 -14.04 5.15 2.91
N LEU A 158 -14.21 4.20 3.84
CA LEU A 158 -13.14 3.57 4.60
C LEU A 158 -13.14 2.08 4.30
N MET A 159 -12.00 1.53 3.90
CA MET A 159 -11.87 0.12 3.50
C MET A 159 -10.74 -0.55 4.28
N ASP A 160 -11.06 -1.43 5.22
CA ASP A 160 -10.10 -2.18 6.06
C ASP A 160 -9.85 -3.56 5.44
N GLU A 161 -8.80 -3.69 4.63
CA GLU A 161 -8.37 -4.93 3.94
C GLU A 161 -9.51 -5.68 3.21
N PRO A 162 -10.31 -5.04 2.35
CA PRO A 162 -11.54 -5.65 1.83
C PRO A 162 -11.28 -6.83 0.88
N LEU A 163 -10.06 -6.99 0.31
CA LEU A 163 -9.71 -8.05 -0.63
C LEU A 163 -8.97 -9.24 0.01
N SER A 164 -8.59 -9.16 1.28
CA SER A 164 -7.73 -10.14 1.96
C SER A 164 -8.31 -11.56 2.00
N ASN A 165 -9.64 -11.70 2.02
CA ASN A 165 -10.34 -12.99 2.09
C ASN A 165 -10.71 -13.59 0.71
N LEU A 166 -10.19 -13.03 -0.40
CA LEU A 166 -10.42 -13.52 -1.75
C LEU A 166 -9.23 -14.37 -2.23
N ASP A 167 -9.52 -15.35 -3.08
CA ASP A 167 -8.48 -16.06 -3.84
C ASP A 167 -7.76 -15.11 -4.82
N ALA A 168 -6.56 -15.49 -5.28
CA ALA A 168 -5.70 -14.63 -6.08
C ALA A 168 -6.37 -14.14 -7.37
N LYS A 169 -7.08 -15.02 -8.09
CA LYS A 169 -7.75 -14.67 -9.36
C LYS A 169 -8.87 -13.66 -9.14
N LEU A 170 -9.72 -13.93 -8.16
CA LEU A 170 -10.85 -13.06 -7.81
C LEU A 170 -10.37 -11.73 -7.26
N ARG A 171 -9.25 -11.71 -6.51
CA ARG A 171 -8.62 -10.49 -5.98
C ARG A 171 -8.20 -9.55 -7.10
N VAL A 172 -7.53 -10.06 -8.14
CA VAL A 172 -7.11 -9.23 -9.30
C VAL A 172 -8.33 -8.61 -10.00
N GLN A 173 -9.36 -9.42 -10.28
CA GLN A 173 -10.57 -8.92 -10.93
C GLN A 173 -11.27 -7.86 -10.07
N THR A 174 -11.51 -8.15 -8.78
CA THR A 174 -12.25 -7.25 -7.89
C THR A 174 -11.49 -5.96 -7.61
N ARG A 175 -10.14 -6.00 -7.60
CA ARG A 175 -9.30 -4.81 -7.49
C ARG A 175 -9.59 -3.82 -8.64
N THR A 176 -9.60 -4.28 -9.88
CA THR A 176 -9.91 -3.45 -11.06
C THR A 176 -11.33 -2.87 -10.95
N GLU A 177 -12.32 -3.70 -10.62
CA GLU A 177 -13.72 -3.26 -10.45
C GLU A 177 -13.85 -2.19 -9.35
N LEU A 178 -13.04 -2.29 -8.25
CA LEU A 178 -13.07 -1.32 -7.15
C LEU A 178 -12.51 0.03 -7.59
N VAL A 179 -11.40 0.05 -8.33
CA VAL A 179 -10.81 1.28 -8.86
C VAL A 179 -11.79 1.97 -9.83
N GLU A 180 -12.35 1.24 -10.79
CA GLU A 180 -13.34 1.77 -11.72
C GLU A 180 -14.56 2.34 -10.99
N LEU A 181 -15.02 1.65 -9.96
CA LEU A 181 -16.16 2.09 -9.15
C LEU A 181 -15.83 3.38 -8.38
N GLN A 182 -14.65 3.46 -7.74
CA GLN A 182 -14.21 4.65 -7.01
C GLN A 182 -14.11 5.85 -7.96
N GLN A 183 -13.50 5.68 -9.14
CA GLN A 183 -13.41 6.73 -10.16
C GLN A 183 -14.79 7.22 -10.63
N ARG A 184 -15.75 6.30 -10.81
CA ARG A 184 -17.14 6.63 -11.19
C ARG A 184 -17.86 7.40 -10.10
N LEU A 185 -17.67 7.02 -8.84
CA LEU A 185 -18.30 7.67 -7.68
C LEU A 185 -17.58 8.96 -7.30
N ALA A 186 -16.29 9.09 -7.61
CA ALA A 186 -15.39 10.18 -7.26
C ALA A 186 -15.40 10.54 -5.75
N VAL A 187 -15.68 9.58 -4.87
CA VAL A 187 -15.74 9.78 -3.41
C VAL A 187 -14.38 9.54 -2.80
N THR A 188 -13.95 10.42 -1.90
CA THR A 188 -12.74 10.28 -1.11
C THR A 188 -12.71 8.92 -0.43
N THR A 189 -11.65 8.17 -0.65
CA THR A 189 -11.55 6.78 -0.18
C THR A 189 -10.21 6.56 0.54
N VAL A 190 -10.27 6.00 1.74
CA VAL A 190 -9.09 5.54 2.49
C VAL A 190 -9.11 4.02 2.51
N TYR A 191 -8.11 3.42 1.88
CA TYR A 191 -7.97 1.99 1.70
C TYR A 191 -6.78 1.46 2.48
N VAL A 192 -6.98 0.46 3.34
CA VAL A 192 -5.90 -0.21 4.06
C VAL A 192 -5.61 -1.56 3.42
N THR A 193 -4.34 -1.84 3.19
CA THR A 193 -3.87 -3.15 2.74
C THR A 193 -2.48 -3.46 3.30
N HIS A 194 -2.14 -4.74 3.32
CA HIS A 194 -0.77 -5.22 3.49
C HIS A 194 -0.14 -5.70 2.16
N ASP A 195 -0.91 -5.71 1.07
CA ASP A 195 -0.49 -6.12 -0.26
C ASP A 195 0.07 -4.91 -1.02
N GLN A 196 1.37 -4.97 -1.36
CA GLN A 196 2.04 -3.91 -2.09
C GLN A 196 1.49 -3.73 -3.52
N VAL A 197 1.08 -4.84 -4.16
CA VAL A 197 0.55 -4.78 -5.53
C VAL A 197 -0.78 -4.03 -5.54
N GLU A 198 -1.64 -4.25 -4.51
CA GLU A 198 -2.85 -3.46 -4.34
C GLU A 198 -2.51 -1.97 -4.18
N ALA A 199 -1.58 -1.64 -3.26
CA ALA A 199 -1.19 -0.26 -3.00
C ALA A 199 -0.67 0.44 -4.26
N MET A 200 0.25 -0.19 -4.98
CA MET A 200 0.91 0.38 -6.14
C MET A 200 0.03 0.48 -7.39
N THR A 201 -1.07 -0.28 -7.44
CA THR A 201 -1.94 -0.33 -8.63
C THR A 201 -3.28 0.38 -8.47
N MET A 202 -3.70 0.68 -7.23
CA MET A 202 -5.01 1.26 -6.96
C MET A 202 -4.94 2.72 -6.54
N GLY A 203 -3.96 3.07 -5.68
CA GLY A 203 -3.91 4.40 -5.04
C GLY A 203 -3.51 5.51 -5.99
N ASP A 204 -4.19 6.65 -5.90
CA ASP A 204 -3.68 7.91 -6.45
C ASP A 204 -2.40 8.30 -5.70
N ARG A 205 -2.43 8.17 -4.37
CA ARG A 205 -1.27 8.23 -3.48
C ARG A 205 -1.26 7.05 -2.52
N VAL A 206 -0.07 6.71 -2.06
CA VAL A 206 0.17 5.64 -1.10
C VAL A 206 0.94 6.21 0.09
N ALA A 207 0.40 6.02 1.29
CA ALA A 207 1.06 6.38 2.54
C ALA A 207 1.66 5.13 3.18
N VAL A 208 2.98 5.11 3.28
CA VAL A 208 3.77 4.00 3.86
C VAL A 208 3.96 4.26 5.35
N LEU A 209 3.44 3.36 6.20
CA LEU A 209 3.57 3.45 7.66
C LEU A 209 4.53 2.39 8.20
N ARG A 210 5.33 2.78 9.20
CA ARG A 210 6.18 1.88 10.00
C ARG A 210 6.15 2.31 11.46
N ASP A 211 5.87 1.38 12.37
CA ASP A 211 5.91 1.59 13.82
C ASP A 211 5.12 2.83 14.28
N GLY A 212 3.93 3.04 13.70
CA GLY A 212 3.06 4.18 14.00
C GLY A 212 3.41 5.49 13.29
N LEU A 213 4.51 5.54 12.56
CA LEU A 213 5.02 6.75 11.90
C LEU A 213 4.79 6.70 10.38
N LEU A 214 4.42 7.82 9.79
CA LEU A 214 4.38 8.01 8.34
C LEU A 214 5.82 8.12 7.81
N GLN A 215 6.20 7.22 6.91
CA GLN A 215 7.54 7.21 6.31
C GLN A 215 7.59 8.04 5.02
N GLN A 216 6.58 7.90 4.17
CA GLN A 216 6.42 8.65 2.93
C GLN A 216 4.97 8.54 2.47
N CYS A 217 4.45 9.61 1.86
CA CYS A 217 3.17 9.61 1.18
C CYS A 217 3.31 10.29 -0.18
N ASP A 218 3.22 9.51 -1.24
CA ASP A 218 3.41 10.00 -2.61
C ASP A 218 2.68 9.11 -3.63
N SER A 219 2.76 9.48 -4.92
CA SER A 219 2.29 8.60 -6.00
C SER A 219 3.08 7.27 -6.02
N PRO A 220 2.48 6.16 -6.47
CA PRO A 220 3.17 4.88 -6.60
C PRO A 220 4.52 4.98 -7.32
N ALA A 221 4.58 5.72 -8.43
CA ALA A 221 5.80 5.90 -9.21
C ALA A 221 6.92 6.56 -8.39
N LYS A 222 6.60 7.62 -7.62
CA LYS A 222 7.60 8.28 -6.78
C LYS A 222 8.07 7.41 -5.63
N LEU A 223 7.18 6.65 -4.98
CA LEU A 223 7.59 5.69 -3.93
C LEU A 223 8.59 4.65 -4.44
N TYR A 224 8.44 4.23 -5.69
CA TYR A 224 9.34 3.26 -6.32
C TYR A 224 10.66 3.87 -6.77
N HIS A 225 10.59 5.01 -7.47
CA HIS A 225 11.78 5.65 -8.08
C HIS A 225 12.48 6.62 -7.13
N GLU A 226 11.78 7.16 -6.14
CA GLU A 226 12.30 8.19 -5.24
C GLU A 226 11.97 7.86 -3.76
N PRO A 227 12.35 6.68 -3.25
CA PRO A 227 12.08 6.34 -1.86
C PRO A 227 12.78 7.32 -0.90
N ALA A 228 12.06 7.81 0.10
CA ALA A 228 12.58 8.81 1.03
C ALA A 228 13.64 8.25 1.98
N ASN A 229 13.58 6.95 2.28
CA ASN A 229 14.50 6.29 3.21
C ASN A 229 14.69 4.81 2.86
N LEU A 230 15.64 4.14 3.54
CA LEU A 230 15.95 2.71 3.34
C LEU A 230 14.75 1.81 3.58
N PHE A 231 13.89 2.16 4.56
CA PHE A 231 12.71 1.35 4.81
C PHE A 231 11.75 1.35 3.62
N VAL A 232 11.42 2.52 3.08
CA VAL A 232 10.54 2.62 1.88
C VAL A 232 11.19 1.93 0.69
N ALA A 233 12.49 2.11 0.47
CA ALA A 233 13.26 1.47 -0.60
C ALA A 233 13.18 -0.06 -0.56
N GLY A 234 13.31 -0.63 0.64
CA GLY A 234 13.24 -2.08 0.86
C GLY A 234 11.83 -2.63 0.98
N PHE A 235 10.87 -1.80 1.38
CA PHE A 235 9.48 -2.23 1.51
C PHE A 235 8.74 -2.18 0.17
N ILE A 236 8.99 -1.17 -0.67
CA ILE A 236 8.31 -0.99 -1.96
C ILE A 236 9.08 -1.72 -3.07
N GLY A 237 8.39 -2.63 -3.76
CA GLY A 237 8.92 -3.44 -4.85
C GLY A 237 9.06 -4.91 -4.50
N SER A 238 8.86 -5.77 -5.49
CA SER A 238 9.05 -7.23 -5.38
C SER A 238 9.73 -7.73 -6.66
N PRO A 239 11.03 -8.09 -6.57
CA PRO A 239 11.93 -8.03 -5.41
C PRO A 239 12.18 -6.63 -4.87
N ALA A 240 12.64 -6.57 -3.61
CA ALA A 240 13.05 -5.31 -2.97
C ALA A 240 14.29 -4.70 -3.64
N MET A 241 14.56 -3.43 -3.37
CA MET A 241 15.79 -2.75 -3.77
C MET A 241 17.02 -3.48 -3.22
N ASN A 242 18.05 -3.69 -4.05
CA ASN A 242 19.36 -4.14 -3.60
C ASN A 242 20.00 -3.04 -2.77
N MET A 243 20.60 -3.40 -1.64
CA MET A 243 21.21 -2.46 -0.70
C MET A 243 22.58 -2.96 -0.30
N LEU A 244 23.61 -2.10 -0.45
CA LEU A 244 24.98 -2.41 -0.10
C LEU A 244 25.59 -1.28 0.75
N PRO A 245 26.35 -1.59 1.80
CA PRO A 245 27.08 -0.58 2.56
C PRO A 245 28.19 0.02 1.70
N VAL A 246 28.36 1.33 1.76
CA VAL A 246 29.45 2.04 1.08
C VAL A 246 30.05 3.10 2.01
N PRO A 247 31.28 3.59 1.73
CA PRO A 247 31.80 4.77 2.43
C PRO A 247 30.84 5.97 2.24
N SER A 248 30.77 6.84 3.25
CA SER A 248 29.96 8.04 3.20
C SER A 248 30.53 9.14 2.29
N THR A 249 31.79 9.03 1.93
CA THR A 249 32.52 10.00 1.08
C THR A 249 33.51 9.30 0.17
N GLY A 250 33.76 9.88 -1.00
CA GLY A 250 34.78 9.41 -1.95
C GLY A 250 34.26 8.41 -2.98
N PRO A 251 35.14 7.55 -3.52
CA PRO A 251 34.75 6.58 -4.56
C PRO A 251 33.65 5.64 -4.06
N LEU A 252 32.63 5.48 -4.88
CA LEU A 252 31.60 4.47 -4.70
C LEU A 252 32.02 3.19 -5.42
N GLU A 253 32.15 2.12 -4.69
CA GLU A 253 32.50 0.82 -5.25
C GLU A 253 31.39 -0.19 -5.03
N VAL A 254 31.15 -1.04 -6.02
CA VAL A 254 30.31 -2.24 -5.92
C VAL A 254 31.09 -3.42 -6.48
N GLY A 255 31.28 -4.45 -5.66
CA GLY A 255 32.03 -5.64 -6.06
C GLY A 255 33.47 -5.33 -6.48
N GLY A 256 34.14 -4.38 -5.80
CA GLY A 256 35.50 -3.94 -6.13
C GLY A 256 35.62 -3.12 -7.43
N THR A 257 34.50 -2.66 -7.98
CA THR A 257 34.48 -1.81 -9.18
C THR A 257 33.95 -0.42 -8.80
N GLU A 258 34.73 0.61 -9.14
CA GLU A 258 34.33 2.01 -8.98
C GLU A 258 33.18 2.32 -9.94
N ILE A 259 32.09 2.87 -9.40
CA ILE A 259 30.87 3.20 -10.12
C ILE A 259 30.51 4.69 -10.04
N GLY A 260 31.27 5.48 -9.32
CA GLY A 260 31.03 6.91 -9.16
C GLY A 260 31.72 7.49 -7.93
N VAL A 261 31.36 8.72 -7.58
CA VAL A 261 31.83 9.41 -6.37
C VAL A 261 30.63 9.96 -5.63
N SER A 262 30.61 9.80 -4.31
CA SER A 262 29.61 10.44 -3.46
C SER A 262 30.12 11.75 -2.90
N ASP A 263 29.21 12.70 -2.75
CA ASP A 263 29.40 13.84 -1.86
C ASP A 263 29.48 13.38 -0.39
N ASP A 264 29.90 14.27 0.50
CA ASP A 264 29.89 13.95 1.93
C ASP A 264 28.45 13.78 2.43
N LEU A 265 28.09 12.54 2.73
CA LEU A 265 26.75 12.17 3.23
C LEU A 265 26.68 12.25 4.76
N GLY A 266 27.79 12.58 5.43
CA GLY A 266 27.90 12.58 6.89
C GLY A 266 27.99 11.17 7.48
N GLY A 267 28.79 11.03 8.57
CA GLY A 267 29.00 9.74 9.23
C GLY A 267 30.10 8.89 8.60
N GLU A 268 30.28 7.67 9.11
CA GLU A 268 31.34 6.75 8.64
C GLU A 268 30.89 5.87 7.47
N ARG A 269 29.59 5.57 7.40
CA ARG A 269 29.02 4.66 6.39
C ARG A 269 27.70 5.20 5.83
N ALA A 270 27.47 4.90 4.58
CA ALA A 270 26.23 5.13 3.86
C ALA A 270 25.74 3.79 3.26
N THR A 271 24.59 3.80 2.64
CA THR A 271 24.07 2.65 1.90
C THR A 271 23.75 3.08 0.47
N ILE A 272 24.26 2.32 -0.51
CA ILE A 272 23.81 2.44 -1.89
C ILE A 272 22.65 1.49 -2.15
N GLY A 273 21.61 2.00 -2.81
CA GLY A 273 20.43 1.25 -3.22
C GLY A 273 20.24 1.28 -4.73
N PHE A 274 19.93 0.14 -5.33
CA PHE A 274 19.58 0.03 -6.75
C PHE A 274 18.53 -1.05 -6.99
N ARG A 275 17.65 -0.80 -7.94
CA ARG A 275 16.55 -1.72 -8.26
C ARG A 275 17.09 -2.97 -8.99
N PRO A 276 16.36 -4.11 -8.92
CA PRO A 276 16.76 -5.34 -9.63
C PRO A 276 16.94 -5.17 -11.13
N GLU A 277 16.18 -4.31 -11.78
CA GLU A 277 16.31 -3.98 -13.21
C GLU A 277 17.54 -3.15 -13.56
N ALA A 278 18.20 -2.54 -12.59
CA ALA A 278 19.45 -1.83 -12.76
C ALA A 278 20.65 -2.77 -12.92
N VAL A 279 20.49 -4.06 -12.61
CA VAL A 279 21.55 -5.06 -12.68
C VAL A 279 21.47 -5.77 -14.02
N ILE A 280 22.47 -5.58 -14.87
CA ILE A 280 22.58 -6.25 -16.18
C ILE A 280 23.61 -7.35 -16.11
N ILE A 281 23.22 -8.58 -16.46
CA ILE A 281 24.12 -9.74 -16.54
C ILE A 281 24.69 -9.82 -17.96
N GLY A 282 26.04 -9.82 -18.09
CA GLY A 282 26.72 -9.84 -19.39
C GLY A 282 28.23 -9.63 -19.23
N ASP A 283 28.80 -8.73 -20.02
CA ASP A 283 30.24 -8.44 -20.05
C ASP A 283 30.66 -7.29 -19.12
N GLY A 284 29.91 -7.05 -18.06
CA GLY A 284 30.17 -5.97 -17.11
C GLY A 284 31.48 -6.13 -16.31
N PRO A 285 31.90 -5.09 -15.57
CA PRO A 285 33.14 -5.11 -14.80
C PRO A 285 33.07 -5.90 -13.48
N ILE A 286 31.89 -6.11 -12.91
CA ILE A 286 31.71 -6.69 -11.58
C ILE A 286 31.57 -8.21 -11.68
N PRO A 287 32.48 -9.00 -11.03
CA PRO A 287 32.32 -10.45 -10.96
C PRO A 287 31.15 -10.85 -10.06
N ALA A 288 30.38 -11.83 -10.49
CA ALA A 288 29.27 -12.37 -9.72
C ALA A 288 29.13 -13.88 -9.94
N ARG A 289 28.44 -14.57 -9.03
CA ARG A 289 28.11 -15.97 -9.14
C ARG A 289 26.61 -16.16 -9.02
N ILE A 290 26.01 -16.90 -9.94
CA ILE A 290 24.58 -17.24 -9.89
C ILE A 290 24.34 -18.18 -8.71
N ARG A 291 23.43 -17.80 -7.83
CA ARG A 291 22.97 -18.63 -6.73
C ARG A 291 21.69 -19.39 -7.07
N ILE A 292 20.67 -18.69 -7.56
CA ILE A 292 19.36 -19.23 -7.94
C ILE A 292 18.83 -18.43 -9.12
N VAL A 293 18.14 -19.12 -10.01
CA VAL A 293 17.32 -18.51 -11.07
C VAL A 293 15.87 -18.84 -10.76
N GLU A 294 15.06 -17.81 -10.56
CA GLU A 294 13.60 -17.91 -10.33
C GLU A 294 12.89 -17.51 -11.63
N ASP A 295 12.30 -18.49 -12.31
CA ASP A 295 11.51 -18.29 -13.51
C ASP A 295 10.01 -18.36 -13.15
N LEU A 296 9.34 -17.23 -13.22
CA LEU A 296 7.89 -17.10 -12.97
C LEU A 296 7.08 -17.11 -14.28
N GLY A 297 7.73 -17.40 -15.41
CA GLY A 297 7.11 -17.43 -16.73
C GLY A 297 7.00 -16.06 -17.39
N SER A 298 6.48 -15.06 -16.70
CA SER A 298 6.39 -13.67 -17.19
C SER A 298 7.56 -12.79 -16.75
N GLU A 299 8.23 -13.16 -15.68
CA GLU A 299 9.36 -12.44 -15.08
C GLU A 299 10.42 -13.46 -14.64
N LEU A 300 11.67 -13.08 -14.74
CA LEU A 300 12.80 -13.91 -14.37
C LEU A 300 13.73 -13.13 -13.43
N PHE A 301 14.02 -13.71 -12.26
CA PHE A 301 14.91 -13.12 -11.28
C PHE A 301 16.14 -13.99 -11.07
N VAL A 302 17.32 -13.36 -11.15
CA VAL A 302 18.60 -14.04 -10.93
C VAL A 302 19.18 -13.52 -9.62
N HIS A 303 19.27 -14.42 -8.63
CA HIS A 303 19.93 -14.14 -7.36
C HIS A 303 21.42 -14.35 -7.53
N LEU A 304 22.19 -13.31 -7.31
CA LEU A 304 23.63 -13.26 -7.49
C LEU A 304 24.35 -13.10 -6.16
N LEU A 305 25.56 -13.61 -6.10
CA LEU A 305 26.53 -13.37 -5.04
C LEU A 305 27.69 -12.56 -5.63
N ILE A 306 28.03 -11.46 -4.97
CA ILE A 306 29.19 -10.62 -5.29
C ILE A 306 30.08 -10.51 -4.03
N ASP A 307 31.39 -10.36 -4.23
CA ASP A 307 32.29 -9.95 -3.15
C ASP A 307 32.22 -8.41 -3.04
N HIS A 308 31.81 -7.91 -1.89
CA HIS A 308 31.73 -6.49 -1.60
C HIS A 308 32.33 -6.22 -0.21
N ASP A 309 33.39 -5.44 -0.16
CA ASP A 309 34.19 -5.17 1.06
C ASP A 309 34.73 -6.45 1.73
N GLY A 310 35.08 -7.49 0.96
CA GLY A 310 35.56 -8.76 1.47
C GLY A 310 34.47 -9.66 2.07
N GLU A 311 33.20 -9.29 1.89
CA GLU A 311 32.05 -10.09 2.30
C GLU A 311 31.21 -10.52 1.09
N GLU A 312 30.72 -11.77 1.12
CA GLU A 312 29.79 -12.24 0.10
C GLU A 312 28.41 -11.62 0.32
N ARG A 313 27.96 -10.77 -0.61
CA ARG A 313 26.68 -10.08 -0.57
C ARG A 313 25.75 -10.60 -1.64
N ARG A 314 24.45 -10.62 -1.30
CA ARG A 314 23.38 -11.03 -2.24
C ARG A 314 22.80 -9.81 -2.92
N ILE A 315 22.63 -9.92 -4.23
CA ILE A 315 21.86 -8.97 -5.03
C ILE A 315 20.93 -9.76 -5.96
N VAL A 316 19.89 -9.09 -6.44
CA VAL A 316 18.91 -9.67 -7.37
C VAL A 316 18.93 -8.85 -8.67
N ALA A 317 19.02 -9.54 -9.79
CA ALA A 317 18.80 -8.97 -11.11
C ALA A 317 17.42 -9.37 -11.64
N LYS A 318 16.69 -8.43 -12.25
CA LYS A 318 15.53 -8.74 -13.07
C LYS A 318 16.01 -8.83 -14.51
N VAL A 319 15.75 -9.95 -15.18
CA VAL A 319 16.21 -10.20 -16.55
C VAL A 319 15.06 -10.61 -17.44
N ASP A 320 15.20 -10.35 -18.75
CA ASP A 320 14.23 -10.79 -19.74
C ASP A 320 14.45 -12.26 -20.12
N ALA A 321 13.39 -12.97 -20.44
CA ALA A 321 13.46 -14.30 -20.99
C ALA A 321 13.76 -14.25 -22.52
N PRO A 322 14.51 -15.23 -23.08
CA PRO A 322 15.14 -16.37 -22.40
C PRO A 322 16.47 -15.99 -21.75
N PHE A 323 16.73 -16.48 -20.54
CA PHE A 323 18.01 -16.34 -19.86
C PHE A 323 18.77 -17.68 -19.89
N VAL A 324 20.07 -17.63 -20.19
CA VAL A 324 20.95 -18.80 -20.20
C VAL A 324 21.95 -18.65 -19.06
N GLY A 325 21.74 -19.42 -17.99
CA GLY A 325 22.61 -19.47 -16.83
C GLY A 325 22.03 -20.39 -15.77
N SER A 326 22.90 -21.01 -14.99
CA SER A 326 22.53 -21.99 -13.97
C SER A 326 23.18 -21.66 -12.63
N SER A 327 22.63 -22.22 -11.55
CA SER A 327 23.21 -22.09 -10.21
C SER A 327 24.65 -22.57 -10.20
N GLY A 328 25.55 -21.75 -9.68
CA GLY A 328 27.00 -21.98 -9.61
C GLY A 328 27.80 -21.34 -10.74
N ASP A 329 27.16 -20.88 -11.81
CA ASP A 329 27.85 -20.22 -12.92
C ASP A 329 28.46 -18.91 -12.49
N ASN A 330 29.70 -18.65 -12.94
CA ASN A 330 30.32 -17.35 -12.79
C ASN A 330 29.91 -16.46 -13.96
N VAL A 331 29.44 -15.26 -13.63
CA VAL A 331 28.99 -14.28 -14.59
C VAL A 331 29.63 -12.92 -14.27
N ARG A 332 29.47 -11.99 -15.16
CA ARG A 332 29.82 -10.58 -14.92
C ARG A 332 28.59 -9.74 -15.00
N ILE A 333 28.57 -8.65 -14.22
CA ILE A 333 27.45 -7.73 -14.20
C ILE A 333 27.91 -6.29 -14.34
N SER A 334 27.01 -5.45 -14.82
CA SER A 334 27.10 -3.99 -14.77
C SER A 334 25.86 -3.43 -14.09
N LEU A 335 25.98 -2.20 -13.58
CA LEU A 335 24.87 -1.43 -13.06
C LEU A 335 24.53 -0.31 -14.03
N HIS A 336 23.24 -0.02 -14.21
CA HIS A 336 22.73 1.02 -15.07
C HIS A 336 21.54 1.74 -14.40
N GLY A 337 21.26 2.97 -14.86
CA GLY A 337 20.13 3.76 -14.35
C GLY A 337 20.42 4.38 -12.99
N THR A 338 19.38 4.59 -12.20
CA THR A 338 19.46 5.38 -10.97
C THR A 338 19.95 4.57 -9.77
N LEU A 339 21.01 5.05 -9.14
CA LEU A 339 21.49 4.59 -7.83
C LEU A 339 21.09 5.60 -6.77
N HIS A 340 20.63 5.12 -5.62
CA HIS A 340 20.25 5.97 -4.49
C HIS A 340 21.26 5.84 -3.37
N LEU A 341 21.62 6.98 -2.77
CA LEU A 341 22.53 7.04 -1.61
C LEU A 341 21.74 7.45 -0.37
N PHE A 342 21.85 6.62 0.66
CA PHE A 342 21.21 6.83 1.96
C PHE A 342 22.29 7.06 3.01
N ASP A 343 22.09 8.07 3.85
CA ASP A 343 23.02 8.39 4.95
C ASP A 343 22.92 7.39 6.11
N ALA A 344 23.71 7.64 7.15
CA ALA A 344 23.70 6.83 8.39
C ALA A 344 22.36 6.88 9.15
N ALA A 345 21.50 7.87 8.90
CA ALA A 345 20.14 7.97 9.43
C ALA A 345 19.11 7.31 8.52
N GLU A 346 19.56 6.54 7.53
CA GLU A 346 18.71 5.84 6.54
C GLU A 346 17.92 6.77 5.61
N VAL A 347 18.20 8.06 5.57
CA VAL A 347 17.52 9.05 4.72
C VAL A 347 18.21 9.16 3.38
N ARG A 348 17.44 9.16 2.28
CA ARG A 348 17.98 9.38 0.93
C ARG A 348 18.52 10.80 0.80
N ARG A 349 19.78 10.93 0.41
CA ARG A 349 20.46 12.21 0.23
C ARG A 349 20.76 12.54 -1.22
N GLN A 350 21.12 11.53 -2.00
CA GLN A 350 21.57 11.70 -3.37
C GLN A 350 21.05 10.58 -4.27
N SER A 351 20.95 10.84 -5.56
CA SER A 351 20.78 9.83 -6.60
C SER A 351 21.81 10.10 -7.69
N VAL A 352 22.41 9.03 -8.22
CA VAL A 352 23.43 9.06 -9.25
C VAL A 352 22.92 8.27 -10.44
N GLU A 353 22.98 8.84 -11.65
CA GLU A 353 22.67 8.13 -12.90
C GLU A 353 23.96 7.53 -13.46
N LEU A 354 23.89 6.24 -13.88
CA LEU A 354 24.98 5.49 -14.50
C LEU A 354 24.74 5.26 -15.99
#